data_828b1565f4875dd3e14b10be0eada610
#
_entry.id   828b1565f4875dd3e14b10be0eada610
#
_cell.length_a   1.000
_cell.length_b   1.000
_cell.length_c   1.000
_cell.angle_alpha   90.00
_cell.angle_beta   90.00
_cell.angle_gamma   90.00
#
_symmetry.space_group_name_H-M   'P 1'
#
loop_
_entity.id
_entity.type
_entity.pdbx_description
1 polymer ?
#
loop_
_entity_poly.entity_id
_entity_poly.type
_entity_poly.pdbx_seq_one_letter_code
_entity_poly.pdbx_strand_id
1 'polypeptide(L)'
;SEGERSWCNEDAQLEAPEGYIWVSAARKKDIDWDAMRKWDHQKSVKAYEKYKSMFLDGKLEEGFYGQIVEDGIIFVDKYLYHKGETLENFLERFAVPDTWKYPLGVNDIVDADNWWEQDDLSCALSDNRNSDWHTSIDEYIDNVDDDMVLVGVDYHI
;
A
#
# COMPACT_ATOMS: atom_id res chain seq x y z
N SER A 1 1.65 14.63 -21.28
CA SER A 1 2.66 15.64 -21.56
C SER A 1 3.89 15.39 -20.71
N GLU A 2 5.06 15.60 -21.26
CA GLU A 2 6.36 15.34 -20.62
C GLU A 2 6.65 16.19 -19.36
N GLY A 3 5.74 17.04 -18.93
CA GLY A 3 5.92 17.93 -17.77
C GLY A 3 5.47 17.39 -16.42
N GLU A 4 4.72 16.28 -16.38
CA GLU A 4 4.10 15.80 -15.13
C GLU A 4 4.86 14.68 -14.43
N ARG A 5 6.01 14.25 -14.95
CA ARG A 5 6.83 13.17 -14.38
C ARG A 5 7.86 13.64 -13.34
N SER A 6 7.89 14.92 -13.00
CA SER A 6 8.97 15.47 -12.17
C SER A 6 8.90 15.12 -10.67
N TRP A 7 7.86 14.44 -10.22
CA TRP A 7 7.65 14.11 -8.81
C TRP A 7 7.92 12.64 -8.47
N CYS A 8 8.01 11.78 -9.46
CA CYS A 8 8.42 10.39 -9.24
C CYS A 8 9.92 10.29 -9.51
N ASN A 9 10.67 10.02 -8.46
CA ASN A 9 12.04 9.59 -8.58
C ASN A 9 12.07 8.39 -9.53
N GLU A 10 12.82 8.43 -10.62
CA GLU A 10 12.90 7.32 -11.60
C GLU A 10 13.29 6.01 -10.93
N ASP A 11 14.05 6.09 -9.82
CA ASP A 11 14.46 4.95 -9.00
C ASP A 11 13.32 4.38 -8.14
N ALA A 12 12.19 5.07 -8.02
CA ALA A 12 11.03 4.63 -7.24
C ALA A 12 9.93 4.00 -8.09
N GLN A 13 10.18 3.71 -9.37
CA GLN A 13 9.23 2.97 -10.19
C GLN A 13 9.10 1.55 -9.63
N LEU A 14 7.94 1.26 -9.08
CA LEU A 14 7.60 -0.09 -8.65
C LEU A 14 7.58 -0.98 -9.89
N GLU A 15 8.39 -2.03 -9.88
CA GLU A 15 8.33 -3.03 -10.93
C GLU A 15 6.94 -3.66 -10.94
N ALA A 16 6.31 -3.71 -12.10
CA ALA A 16 5.06 -4.43 -12.26
C ALA A 16 5.34 -5.93 -12.47
N PRO A 17 4.44 -6.84 -12.07
CA PRO A 17 4.53 -8.24 -12.42
C PRO A 17 4.60 -8.44 -13.94
N GLU A 18 5.19 -9.55 -14.39
CA GLU A 18 5.26 -9.89 -15.82
C GLU A 18 3.86 -9.89 -16.45
N GLY A 19 3.71 -9.19 -17.58
CA GLY A 19 2.45 -9.07 -18.31
C GLY A 19 1.51 -7.95 -17.79
N TYR A 20 1.94 -7.19 -16.79
CA TYR A 20 1.17 -6.07 -16.21
C TYR A 20 1.92 -4.76 -16.32
N ILE A 21 1.20 -3.67 -16.26
CA ILE A 21 1.74 -2.32 -16.16
C ILE A 21 1.05 -1.58 -15.01
N TRP A 22 1.78 -0.70 -14.36
CA TRP A 22 1.20 0.24 -13.40
C TRP A 22 0.59 1.41 -14.14
N VAL A 23 -0.66 1.75 -13.79
CA VAL A 23 -1.37 2.90 -14.34
C VAL A 23 -2.03 3.68 -13.22
N SER A 24 -2.15 4.99 -13.39
CA SER A 24 -2.88 5.84 -12.46
C SER A 24 -4.39 5.85 -12.70
N ALA A 25 -4.84 5.36 -13.86
CA ALA A 25 -6.24 5.32 -14.23
C ALA A 25 -6.52 4.10 -15.10
N ALA A 26 -7.62 3.40 -14.82
CA ALA A 26 -8.11 2.29 -15.64
C ALA A 26 -9.62 2.12 -15.45
N ARG A 27 -10.28 1.54 -16.45
CA ARG A 27 -11.67 1.11 -16.25
C ARG A 27 -11.72 -0.04 -15.25
N LYS A 28 -12.74 -0.07 -14.40
CA LYS A 28 -12.90 -1.10 -13.37
C LYS A 28 -12.70 -2.51 -13.94
N LYS A 29 -13.31 -2.81 -15.08
CA LYS A 29 -13.23 -4.13 -15.72
C LYS A 29 -11.84 -4.53 -16.22
N ASP A 30 -10.95 -3.56 -16.42
CA ASP A 30 -9.59 -3.78 -16.93
C ASP A 30 -8.56 -3.94 -15.80
N ILE A 31 -8.99 -3.83 -14.54
CA ILE A 31 -8.12 -4.00 -13.36
C ILE A 31 -8.12 -5.46 -12.93
N ASP A 32 -6.93 -6.05 -12.85
CA ASP A 32 -6.74 -7.38 -12.30
C ASP A 32 -6.48 -7.30 -10.78
N TRP A 33 -7.55 -7.37 -10.01
CA TRP A 33 -7.52 -7.28 -8.55
C TRP A 33 -6.75 -8.44 -7.91
N ASP A 34 -6.84 -9.64 -8.48
CA ASP A 34 -6.11 -10.81 -7.96
C ASP A 34 -4.60 -10.67 -8.18
N ALA A 35 -4.19 -10.13 -9.32
CA ALA A 35 -2.79 -9.83 -9.58
C ALA A 35 -2.25 -8.76 -8.62
N MET A 36 -3.04 -7.72 -8.31
CA MET A 36 -2.67 -6.71 -7.32
C MET A 36 -2.47 -7.33 -5.93
N ARG A 37 -3.35 -8.23 -5.51
CA ARG A 37 -3.25 -8.93 -4.23
C ARG A 37 -2.00 -9.80 -4.15
N LYS A 38 -1.72 -10.56 -5.20
CA LYS A 38 -0.50 -11.38 -5.28
C LYS A 38 0.77 -10.54 -5.21
N TRP A 39 0.78 -9.41 -5.91
CA TRP A 39 1.89 -8.48 -5.89
C TRP A 39 2.12 -7.92 -4.49
N ASP A 40 1.07 -7.44 -3.83
CA ASP A 40 1.15 -6.95 -2.46
C ASP A 40 1.72 -8.00 -1.50
N HIS A 41 1.23 -9.24 -1.61
CA HIS A 41 1.75 -10.35 -0.81
C HIS A 41 3.23 -10.60 -1.05
N GLN A 42 3.65 -10.70 -2.31
CA GLN A 42 5.06 -10.92 -2.66
C GLN A 42 5.96 -9.77 -2.20
N LYS A 43 5.51 -8.54 -2.36
CA LYS A 43 6.20 -7.34 -1.89
C LYS A 43 6.35 -7.37 -0.36
N SER A 44 5.32 -7.77 0.35
CA SER A 44 5.33 -7.86 1.81
C SER A 44 6.28 -8.96 2.30
N VAL A 45 6.33 -10.11 1.64
CA VAL A 45 7.30 -11.19 1.93
C VAL A 45 8.73 -10.71 1.74
N LYS A 46 9.01 -10.02 0.63
CA LYS A 46 10.35 -9.45 0.37
C LYS A 46 10.73 -8.40 1.42
N ALA A 47 9.79 -7.58 1.85
CA ALA A 47 10.02 -6.60 2.91
C ALA A 47 10.38 -7.28 4.24
N TYR A 48 9.66 -8.34 4.60
CA TYR A 48 9.99 -9.13 5.79
C TYR A 48 11.42 -9.69 5.75
N GLU A 49 11.78 -10.33 4.66
CA GLU A 49 13.12 -10.90 4.49
C GLU A 49 14.22 -9.83 4.57
N LYS A 50 13.99 -8.69 3.93
CA LYS A 50 14.89 -7.53 3.94
C LYS A 50 15.08 -6.98 5.36
N TYR A 51 13.99 -6.70 6.06
CA TYR A 51 14.05 -6.13 7.42
C TYR A 51 14.68 -7.10 8.41
N LYS A 52 14.33 -8.38 8.32
CA LYS A 52 14.93 -9.42 9.13
C LYS A 52 16.45 -9.51 8.90
N SER A 53 16.88 -9.49 7.64
CA SER A 53 18.30 -9.52 7.27
C SER A 53 19.04 -8.30 7.81
N MET A 54 18.51 -7.09 7.62
CA MET A 54 19.12 -5.87 8.15
C MET A 54 19.23 -5.90 9.68
N PHE A 55 18.20 -6.40 10.37
CA PHE A 55 18.21 -6.50 11.82
C PHE A 55 19.27 -7.50 12.31
N LEU A 56 19.36 -8.67 11.69
CA LEU A 56 20.35 -9.70 12.05
C LEU A 56 21.79 -9.25 11.76
N ASP A 57 21.99 -8.52 10.67
CA ASP A 57 23.30 -7.98 10.29
C ASP A 57 23.70 -6.73 11.12
N GLY A 58 22.73 -6.14 11.82
CA GLY A 58 22.94 -4.91 12.59
C GLY A 58 23.25 -3.69 11.72
N LYS A 59 22.89 -3.72 10.45
CA LYS A 59 23.19 -2.67 9.48
C LYS A 59 22.01 -2.41 8.54
N LEU A 60 21.63 -1.13 8.43
CA LEU A 60 20.65 -0.68 7.46
C LEU A 60 21.28 -0.52 6.07
N GLU A 61 20.49 -0.78 5.03
CA GLU A 61 20.88 -0.48 3.65
C GLU A 61 21.04 1.03 3.45
N GLU A 62 21.91 1.39 2.51
CA GLU A 62 22.08 2.80 2.12
C GLU A 62 20.76 3.37 1.59
N GLY A 63 20.41 4.56 2.08
CA GLY A 63 19.15 5.23 1.71
C GLY A 63 17.90 4.72 2.43
N PHE A 64 18.02 3.72 3.29
CA PHE A 64 16.91 3.25 4.09
C PHE A 64 16.66 4.19 5.28
N TYR A 65 15.43 4.67 5.40
CA TYR A 65 15.03 5.52 6.51
C TYR A 65 14.47 4.68 7.66
N GLY A 66 15.21 4.61 8.74
CA GLY A 66 14.82 3.87 9.93
C GLY A 66 15.95 3.78 10.93
N GLN A 67 15.69 3.13 12.04
CA GLN A 67 16.67 2.89 13.10
C GLN A 67 16.57 1.45 13.59
N ILE A 68 17.72 0.81 13.79
CA ILE A 68 17.79 -0.46 14.50
C ILE A 68 17.76 -0.14 16.00
N VAL A 69 16.81 -0.76 16.69
CA VAL A 69 16.67 -0.71 18.15
C VAL A 69 16.80 -2.12 18.72
N GLU A 70 16.80 -2.24 20.06
CA GLU A 70 16.96 -3.55 20.71
C GLU A 70 15.91 -4.58 20.26
N ASP A 71 14.66 -4.14 20.07
CA ASP A 71 13.52 -5.00 19.77
C ASP A 71 13.09 -5.01 18.30
N GLY A 72 13.90 -4.45 17.39
CA GLY A 72 13.56 -4.48 15.97
C GLY A 72 14.09 -3.32 15.14
N ILE A 73 13.34 -2.97 14.12
CA ILE A 73 13.57 -1.79 13.28
C ILE A 73 12.38 -0.88 13.38
N ILE A 74 12.61 0.41 13.63
CA ILE A 74 11.57 1.42 13.72
C ILE A 74 11.76 2.49 12.65
N PHE A 75 10.65 3.09 12.22
CA PHE A 75 10.60 4.32 11.46
C PHE A 75 9.64 5.28 12.15
N VAL A 76 10.14 6.44 12.56
CA VAL A 76 9.43 7.36 13.45
C VAL A 76 9.02 6.59 14.72
N ASP A 77 7.76 6.46 15.03
CA ASP A 77 7.24 5.77 16.21
C ASP A 77 6.65 4.39 15.91
N LYS A 78 6.88 3.87 14.70
CA LYS A 78 6.30 2.59 14.26
C LYS A 78 7.37 1.54 14.03
N TYR A 79 7.08 0.32 14.48
CA TYR A 79 7.90 -0.84 14.15
C TYR A 79 7.67 -1.27 12.71
N LEU A 80 8.74 -1.25 11.92
CA LEU A 80 8.79 -1.91 10.62
C LEU A 80 9.02 -3.41 10.77
N TYR A 81 9.75 -3.81 11.79
CA TYR A 81 10.06 -5.20 12.10
C TYR A 81 10.21 -5.38 13.59
N HIS A 82 9.59 -6.40 14.17
CA HIS A 82 9.79 -6.81 15.53
C HIS A 82 10.79 -7.97 15.59
N LYS A 83 11.73 -7.90 16.53
CA LYS A 83 12.70 -8.97 16.76
C LYS A 83 12.00 -10.32 16.95
N GLY A 84 12.34 -11.28 16.08
CA GLY A 84 11.83 -12.63 16.16
C GLY A 84 10.37 -12.81 15.71
N GLU A 85 9.74 -11.78 15.13
CA GLU A 85 8.40 -11.99 14.58
C GLU A 85 8.41 -12.99 13.41
N THR A 86 7.34 -13.73 13.29
CA THR A 86 7.14 -14.68 12.20
C THR A 86 6.69 -13.95 10.94
N LEU A 87 6.90 -14.58 9.77
CA LEU A 87 6.37 -14.08 8.51
C LEU A 87 4.85 -13.88 8.59
N GLU A 88 4.12 -14.82 9.18
CA GLU A 88 2.68 -14.74 9.34
C GLU A 88 2.26 -13.49 10.10
N ASN A 89 2.86 -13.22 11.26
CA ASN A 89 2.57 -12.03 12.04
C ASN A 89 2.94 -10.74 11.30
N PHE A 90 4.04 -10.75 10.56
CA PHE A 90 4.44 -9.61 9.73
C PHE A 90 3.42 -9.34 8.63
N LEU A 91 2.96 -10.37 7.92
CA LEU A 91 1.97 -10.24 6.85
C LEU A 91 0.61 -9.76 7.38
N GLU A 92 0.20 -10.17 8.59
CA GLU A 92 -1.01 -9.65 9.24
C GLU A 92 -0.94 -8.13 9.45
N ARG A 93 0.25 -7.59 9.66
CA ARG A 93 0.45 -6.14 9.88
C ARG A 93 0.62 -5.35 8.58
N PHE A 94 1.24 -5.92 7.56
CA PHE A 94 1.67 -5.18 6.36
C PHE A 94 0.94 -5.57 5.08
N ALA A 95 0.57 -6.81 4.89
CA ALA A 95 -0.12 -7.24 3.68
C ALA A 95 -1.58 -6.80 3.68
N VAL A 96 -2.15 -6.63 2.50
CA VAL A 96 -3.58 -6.39 2.35
C VAL A 96 -4.35 -7.56 2.98
N PRO A 97 -5.29 -7.31 3.89
CA PRO A 97 -6.10 -8.37 4.50
C PRO A 97 -6.91 -9.16 3.46
N ASP A 98 -7.01 -10.46 3.64
CA ASP A 98 -7.81 -11.33 2.78
C ASP A 98 -9.32 -11.00 2.83
N THR A 99 -9.76 -10.34 3.90
CA THR A 99 -11.15 -9.89 4.07
C THR A 99 -11.50 -8.71 3.16
N TRP A 100 -10.52 -8.02 2.60
CA TRP A 100 -10.76 -6.95 1.65
C TRP A 100 -11.06 -7.54 0.28
N LYS A 101 -12.19 -7.18 -0.30
CA LYS A 101 -12.55 -7.60 -1.65
C LYS A 101 -11.64 -6.96 -2.69
N TYR A 102 -11.41 -5.65 -2.57
CA TYR A 102 -10.51 -4.90 -3.43
C TYR A 102 -9.26 -4.49 -2.66
N PRO A 103 -8.07 -4.85 -3.14
CA PRO A 103 -6.82 -4.63 -2.42
C PRO A 103 -6.33 -3.17 -2.57
N LEU A 104 -7.15 -2.22 -2.16
CA LEU A 104 -6.86 -0.79 -2.22
C LEU A 104 -6.90 -0.17 -0.83
N GLY A 105 -5.80 0.45 -0.42
CA GLY A 105 -5.76 1.30 0.75
C GLY A 105 -5.84 2.77 0.33
N VAL A 106 -7.01 3.37 0.43
CA VAL A 106 -7.24 4.79 0.11
C VAL A 106 -7.82 5.51 1.33
N ASN A 107 -7.51 6.79 1.46
CA ASN A 107 -8.02 7.63 2.54
C ASN A 107 -9.37 8.24 2.18
N ASP A 108 -9.56 8.59 0.93
CA ASP A 108 -10.74 9.28 0.45
C ASP A 108 -11.24 8.66 -0.84
N ILE A 109 -12.54 8.80 -1.07
CA ILE A 109 -13.19 8.50 -2.35
C ILE A 109 -13.89 9.76 -2.82
N VAL A 110 -13.66 10.13 -4.07
CA VAL A 110 -14.28 11.31 -4.68
C VAL A 110 -14.93 10.92 -6.01
N ASP A 111 -16.17 11.34 -6.20
CA ASP A 111 -16.83 11.29 -7.50
C ASP A 111 -17.48 12.65 -7.83
N ALA A 112 -18.27 12.71 -8.90
CA ALA A 112 -18.88 13.95 -9.36
C ALA A 112 -19.85 14.58 -8.33
N ASP A 113 -20.40 13.79 -7.43
CA ASP A 113 -21.48 14.22 -6.54
C ASP A 113 -21.05 14.28 -5.07
N ASN A 114 -20.02 13.53 -4.67
CA ASN A 114 -19.68 13.34 -3.27
C ASN A 114 -18.17 13.22 -3.03
N TRP A 115 -17.82 13.52 -1.79
CA TRP A 115 -16.49 13.27 -1.22
C TRP A 115 -16.68 12.54 0.11
N TRP A 116 -16.13 11.34 0.22
CA TRP A 116 -16.10 10.56 1.45
C TRP A 116 -14.67 10.48 1.97
N GLU A 117 -14.51 10.80 3.23
CA GLU A 117 -13.24 10.75 3.93
C GLU A 117 -13.27 9.65 4.98
N GLN A 118 -12.13 9.03 5.22
CA GLN A 118 -11.96 8.24 6.42
C GLN A 118 -11.96 9.19 7.63
N ASP A 119 -12.81 8.93 8.62
CA ASP A 119 -12.99 9.79 9.82
C ASP A 119 -11.71 9.98 10.64
N ASP A 120 -10.73 9.11 10.49
CA ASP A 120 -9.43 9.24 11.13
C ASP A 120 -8.41 9.86 10.18
N LEU A 121 -8.39 11.19 10.16
CA LEU A 121 -7.39 12.00 9.47
C LEU A 121 -5.99 11.90 10.10
N SER A 122 -5.78 10.97 11.05
CA SER A 122 -4.48 10.79 11.64
C SER A 122 -3.48 10.33 10.60
N CYS A 123 -2.92 11.28 9.92
CA CYS A 123 -1.73 11.29 9.08
C CYS A 123 -1.48 10.06 8.17
N ALA A 124 -0.74 10.29 7.10
CA ALA A 124 -0.25 9.31 6.12
C ALA A 124 0.45 8.05 6.70
N LEU A 125 0.59 7.98 8.01
CA LEU A 125 1.16 6.86 8.76
C LEU A 125 0.09 6.07 9.52
N SER A 126 -1.19 6.46 9.45
CA SER A 126 -2.26 5.68 10.07
C SER A 126 -2.46 4.37 9.31
N ASP A 127 -2.73 3.34 10.07
CA ASP A 127 -3.04 2.04 9.54
C ASP A 127 -4.41 2.08 8.83
N ASN A 128 -4.41 2.19 7.50
CA ASN A 128 -5.61 2.17 6.65
C ASN A 128 -6.38 0.83 6.72
N ARG A 129 -6.16 0.07 7.77
CA ARG A 129 -6.78 -1.24 8.00
C ARG A 129 -8.10 -1.17 8.76
N ASN A 130 -8.68 0.02 8.90
CA ASN A 130 -10.01 0.17 9.47
C ASN A 130 -11.02 -0.64 8.64
N SER A 131 -11.57 -1.68 9.24
CA SER A 131 -12.48 -2.61 8.55
C SER A 131 -13.77 -1.95 8.07
N ASP A 132 -14.29 -0.96 8.82
CA ASP A 132 -15.55 -0.28 8.47
C ASP A 132 -15.35 0.64 7.27
N TRP A 133 -14.25 1.37 7.24
CA TRP A 133 -13.89 2.20 6.07
C TRP A 133 -13.66 1.32 4.84
N HIS A 134 -12.94 0.22 4.99
CA HIS A 134 -12.68 -0.67 3.87
C HIS A 134 -13.94 -1.37 3.36
N THR A 135 -14.87 -1.73 4.22
CA THR A 135 -16.18 -2.23 3.82
C THR A 135 -16.91 -1.20 2.94
N SER A 136 -16.83 0.08 3.29
CA SER A 136 -17.39 1.17 2.48
C SER A 136 -16.71 1.29 1.11
N ILE A 137 -15.38 1.11 1.04
CA ILE A 137 -14.63 1.08 -0.23
C ILE A 137 -15.11 -0.08 -1.10
N ASP A 138 -15.20 -1.28 -0.54
CA ASP A 138 -15.64 -2.47 -1.27
C ASP A 138 -17.07 -2.30 -1.83
N GLU A 139 -17.98 -1.78 -1.03
CA GLU A 139 -19.36 -1.50 -1.46
C GLU A 139 -19.39 -0.43 -2.55
N TYR A 140 -18.62 0.62 -2.41
CA TYR A 140 -18.53 1.67 -3.42
C TYR A 140 -18.04 1.12 -4.77
N ILE A 141 -16.94 0.36 -4.77
CA ILE A 141 -16.39 -0.22 -5.99
C ILE A 141 -17.34 -1.25 -6.58
N ASP A 142 -18.02 -2.06 -5.76
CA ASP A 142 -19.04 -3.00 -6.26
C ASP A 142 -20.17 -2.31 -7.02
N ASN A 143 -20.57 -1.12 -6.59
CA ASN A 143 -21.66 -0.36 -7.20
C ASN A 143 -21.22 0.52 -8.39
N VAL A 144 -19.93 0.69 -8.60
CA VAL A 144 -19.39 1.40 -9.76
C VAL A 144 -19.57 0.54 -11.02
N ASP A 145 -20.00 1.16 -12.11
CA ASP A 145 -20.14 0.51 -13.41
C ASP A 145 -18.78 -0.04 -13.89
N ASP A 146 -18.80 -1.19 -14.54
CA ASP A 146 -17.60 -1.86 -15.05
C ASP A 146 -16.80 -1.02 -16.05
N ASP A 147 -17.47 -0.14 -16.80
CA ASP A 147 -16.86 0.78 -17.75
C ASP A 147 -16.37 2.10 -17.11
N MET A 148 -16.69 2.33 -15.84
CA MET A 148 -16.22 3.51 -15.12
C MET A 148 -14.71 3.50 -14.95
N VAL A 149 -14.09 4.65 -15.19
CA VAL A 149 -12.66 4.84 -14.96
C VAL A 149 -12.42 5.16 -13.50
N LEU A 150 -11.60 4.34 -12.87
CA LEU A 150 -11.05 4.59 -11.53
C LEU A 150 -9.71 5.30 -11.67
N VAL A 151 -9.52 6.36 -10.93
CA VAL A 151 -8.29 7.17 -10.95
C VAL A 151 -7.68 7.19 -9.55
N GLY A 152 -6.44 6.74 -9.44
CA GLY A 152 -5.65 6.89 -8.24
C GLY A 152 -4.96 8.26 -8.23
N VAL A 153 -5.19 9.03 -7.18
CA VAL A 153 -4.56 10.35 -6.99
C VAL A 153 -3.77 10.34 -5.69
N ASP A 154 -2.52 10.71 -5.78
CA ASP A 154 -1.68 11.00 -4.61
C ASP A 154 -1.72 12.50 -4.36
N TYR A 155 -2.15 12.91 -3.18
CA TYR A 155 -2.22 14.32 -2.81
C TYR A 155 -1.56 14.58 -1.45
N HIS A 156 -0.94 15.72 -1.34
CA HIS A 156 -0.31 16.20 -0.13
C HIS A 156 -0.98 17.49 0.33
N ILE A 157 -1.26 17.56 1.59
CA ILE A 157 -1.78 18.76 2.23
C ILE A 157 -0.63 19.53 2.89
#